data_5cffdd170d77382b0e6f61810cc32216
#
_entry.id   5cffdd170d77382b0e6f61810cc32216
#
_cell.length_a   1.000
_cell.length_b   1.000
_cell.length_c   1.000
_cell.angle_alpha   90.00
_cell.angle_beta   90.00
_cell.angle_gamma   90.00
#
_symmetry.space_group_name_H-M   'P 1'
#
loop_
_entity.id
_entity.type
_entity.pdbx_description
1 polymer ?
#
loop_
_entity_poly.entity_id
_entity_poly.type
_entity_poly.pdbx_seq_one_letter_code
_entity_poly.pdbx_strand_id
1 'polypeptide(L)'
;MLVRLYELPDAGEIYAGVEEQGITLRRARAYERHIVAAWVAEHFSPKWESEVKVALSRQPVSCYIATRDKEVLGFACYETTARGFFGPTGVGEDARGTGIGKALLFKCLESLKELGYVYGVVGGVGPKEYYQKACGAVEIEGS
;
A
#
# COMPACT_ATOMS: atom_id res chain seq x y z
N MET A 1 -5.67 -11.89 -6.69
CA MET A 1 -6.98 -11.76 -6.02
C MET A 1 -7.69 -10.50 -6.50
N LEU A 2 -9.00 -10.52 -6.44
CA LEU A 2 -9.85 -9.42 -6.88
C LEU A 2 -10.55 -8.77 -5.68
N VAL A 3 -10.49 -7.46 -5.60
CA VAL A 3 -11.14 -6.69 -4.53
C VAL A 3 -12.31 -5.89 -5.12
N ARG A 4 -13.48 -6.02 -4.52
CA ARG A 4 -14.66 -5.21 -4.87
C ARG A 4 -14.52 -3.85 -4.21
N LEU A 5 -14.08 -2.85 -4.96
CA LEU A 5 -13.82 -1.52 -4.39
C LEU A 5 -15.10 -0.81 -3.93
N TYR A 6 -16.23 -1.17 -4.53
CA TYR A 6 -17.54 -0.62 -4.14
C TYR A 6 -18.08 -1.20 -2.82
N GLU A 7 -17.44 -2.22 -2.28
CA GLU A 7 -17.81 -2.85 -0.99
C GLU A 7 -16.72 -2.73 0.06
N LEU A 8 -15.80 -1.77 -0.07
CA LEU A 8 -14.72 -1.59 0.91
C LEU A 8 -15.30 -1.28 2.30
N PRO A 9 -14.83 -1.99 3.34
CA PRO A 9 -15.15 -1.61 4.71
C PRO A 9 -14.66 -0.21 5.03
N ASP A 10 -15.30 0.45 5.99
CA ASP A 10 -14.81 1.73 6.48
C ASP A 10 -13.49 1.52 7.24
N ALA A 11 -12.48 2.32 6.92
CA ALA A 11 -11.14 2.20 7.48
C ALA A 11 -10.84 3.23 8.58
N GLY A 12 -11.82 4.02 9.00
CA GLY A 12 -11.63 5.10 9.97
C GLY A 12 -10.96 4.66 11.26
N GLU A 13 -11.39 3.54 11.83
CA GLU A 13 -10.80 3.01 13.07
C GLU A 13 -9.36 2.52 12.87
N ILE A 14 -9.08 1.97 11.68
CA ILE A 14 -7.73 1.50 11.33
C ILE A 14 -6.78 2.69 11.28
N TYR A 15 -7.18 3.76 10.63
CA TYR A 15 -6.37 4.98 10.53
C TYR A 15 -6.17 5.63 11.90
N ALA A 16 -7.24 5.73 12.69
CA ALA A 16 -7.16 6.28 14.03
C ALA A 16 -6.20 5.49 14.92
N GLY A 17 -6.24 4.17 14.86
CA GLY A 17 -5.35 3.31 15.64
C GLY A 17 -3.88 3.48 15.28
N VAL A 18 -3.57 3.72 14.02
CA VAL A 18 -2.21 4.00 13.56
C VAL A 18 -1.78 5.40 14.00
N GLU A 19 -2.64 6.40 13.82
CA GLU A 19 -2.34 7.79 14.19
C GLU A 19 -2.12 7.98 15.70
N GLU A 20 -2.84 7.23 16.54
CA GLU A 20 -2.66 7.24 17.99
C GLU A 20 -1.24 6.83 18.40
N GLN A 21 -0.54 6.08 17.57
CA GLN A 21 0.84 5.65 17.82
C GLN A 21 1.87 6.70 17.38
N GLY A 22 1.43 7.87 16.95
CA GLY A 22 2.31 8.91 16.43
C GLY A 22 2.78 8.66 15.00
N ILE A 23 2.09 7.78 14.27
CA ILE A 23 2.44 7.41 12.90
C ILE A 23 1.58 8.23 11.93
N THR A 24 2.22 8.83 10.94
CA THR A 24 1.55 9.58 9.88
C THR A 24 1.44 8.72 8.63
N LEU A 25 0.25 8.68 8.04
CA LEU A 25 -0.01 7.99 6.77
C LEU A 25 -0.24 9.06 5.71
N ARG A 26 0.60 9.08 4.68
CA ARG A 26 0.47 10.09 3.61
C ARG A 26 1.10 9.60 2.31
N ARG A 27 0.79 10.28 1.21
CA ARG A 27 1.52 10.06 -0.03
C ARG A 27 2.95 10.53 0.14
N ALA A 28 3.88 9.79 -0.46
CA ALA A 28 5.26 10.26 -0.57
C ALA A 28 5.27 11.49 -1.49
N ARG A 29 6.21 12.38 -1.25
CA ARG A 29 6.39 13.57 -2.09
C ARG A 29 7.41 13.28 -3.19
N ALA A 30 7.29 13.96 -4.31
CA ALA A 30 8.20 13.77 -5.46
C ALA A 30 9.68 13.86 -5.06
N TYR A 31 10.02 14.83 -4.21
CA TYR A 31 11.41 15.04 -3.77
C TYR A 31 11.92 14.00 -2.76
N GLU A 32 11.04 13.11 -2.28
CA GLU A 32 11.41 12.02 -1.37
C GLU A 32 11.76 10.74 -2.11
N ARG A 33 11.71 10.75 -3.44
CA ARG A 33 11.95 9.56 -4.26
C ARG A 33 13.20 8.80 -3.86
N HIS A 34 14.32 9.48 -3.71
CA HIS A 34 15.59 8.86 -3.37
C HIS A 34 15.57 8.21 -1.98
N ILE A 35 14.90 8.84 -1.02
CA ILE A 35 14.79 8.33 0.36
C ILE A 35 13.93 7.08 0.40
N VAL A 36 12.74 7.16 -0.20
CA VAL A 36 11.79 6.02 -0.19
C VAL A 36 12.33 4.85 -1.00
N ALA A 37 12.90 5.12 -2.18
CA ALA A 37 13.47 4.08 -3.02
C ALA A 37 14.63 3.36 -2.33
N ALA A 38 15.52 4.10 -1.67
CA ALA A 38 16.63 3.52 -0.91
C ALA A 38 16.13 2.66 0.25
N TRP A 39 15.11 3.12 0.97
CA TRP A 39 14.51 2.38 2.07
C TRP A 39 13.91 1.05 1.58
N VAL A 40 13.21 1.07 0.46
CA VAL A 40 12.62 -0.15 -0.13
C VAL A 40 13.70 -1.12 -0.60
N ALA A 41 14.78 -0.61 -1.23
CA ALA A 41 15.91 -1.44 -1.66
C ALA A 41 16.58 -2.13 -0.47
N GLU A 42 16.79 -1.40 0.61
CA GLU A 42 17.44 -1.91 1.82
C GLU A 42 16.60 -2.98 2.54
N HIS A 43 15.29 -2.74 2.65
CA HIS A 43 14.41 -3.60 3.45
C HIS A 43 13.79 -4.75 2.65
N PHE A 44 13.74 -4.65 1.33
CA PHE A 44 13.05 -5.64 0.50
C PHE A 44 13.90 -6.13 -0.67
N SER A 45 13.79 -5.51 -1.85
CA SER A 45 14.48 -6.01 -3.02
C SER A 45 14.71 -4.94 -4.10
N PRO A 46 15.68 -5.18 -5.02
CA PRO A 46 15.88 -4.33 -6.19
C PRO A 46 14.66 -4.27 -7.11
N LYS A 47 13.88 -5.35 -7.21
CA LYS A 47 12.65 -5.38 -8.02
C LYS A 47 11.62 -4.40 -7.47
N TRP A 48 11.43 -4.40 -6.16
CA TRP A 48 10.51 -3.48 -5.51
C TRP A 48 11.01 -2.05 -5.54
N GLU A 49 12.32 -1.85 -5.48
CA GLU A 49 12.91 -0.53 -5.69
C GLU A 49 12.53 0.02 -7.07
N SER A 50 12.66 -0.79 -8.11
CA SER A 50 12.28 -0.39 -9.47
C SER A 50 10.79 -0.04 -9.57
N GLU A 51 9.93 -0.86 -8.98
CA GLU A 51 8.49 -0.60 -9.02
C GLU A 51 8.11 0.66 -8.23
N VAL A 52 8.68 0.86 -7.04
CA VAL A 52 8.35 2.05 -6.24
C VAL A 52 8.78 3.34 -6.96
N LYS A 53 9.85 3.29 -7.75
CA LYS A 53 10.28 4.44 -8.56
C LYS A 53 9.23 4.84 -9.61
N VAL A 54 8.50 3.87 -10.14
CA VAL A 54 7.38 4.14 -11.06
C VAL A 54 6.28 4.91 -10.32
N ALA A 55 5.89 4.44 -9.15
CA ALA A 55 4.86 5.08 -8.33
C ALA A 55 5.25 6.51 -7.94
N LEU A 56 6.51 6.70 -7.58
CA LEU A 56 7.05 7.99 -7.16
C LEU A 56 7.20 8.99 -8.32
N SER A 57 7.11 8.51 -9.56
CA SER A 57 7.19 9.34 -10.76
C SER A 57 5.82 9.75 -11.31
N ARG A 58 4.74 9.25 -10.72
CA ARG A 58 3.38 9.59 -11.13
C ARG A 58 2.89 10.87 -10.47
N GLN A 59 1.87 11.50 -11.06
CA GLN A 59 1.20 12.66 -10.49
C GLN A 59 -0.31 12.41 -10.51
N PRO A 60 -0.95 12.29 -9.35
CA PRO A 60 -0.33 12.30 -8.00
C PRO A 60 0.54 11.06 -7.77
N VAL A 61 1.50 11.17 -6.87
CA VAL A 61 2.36 10.05 -6.49
C VAL A 61 1.49 8.89 -6.00
N SER A 62 1.66 7.70 -6.58
CA SER A 62 0.84 6.52 -6.24
C SER A 62 1.51 5.61 -5.23
N CYS A 63 2.24 6.21 -4.30
CA CYS A 63 2.89 5.54 -3.19
C CYS A 63 2.51 6.23 -1.88
N TYR A 64 1.93 5.47 -0.96
CA TYR A 64 1.70 5.91 0.41
C TYR A 64 2.84 5.42 1.30
N ILE A 65 3.21 6.23 2.27
CA ILE A 65 4.20 5.86 3.28
C ILE A 65 3.64 6.09 4.68
N ALA A 66 4.13 5.29 5.61
CA ALA A 66 3.89 5.48 7.03
C ALA A 66 5.20 5.99 7.63
N THR A 67 5.14 7.10 8.35
CA THR A 67 6.33 7.71 8.95
C THR A 67 6.11 8.01 10.42
N ARG A 68 7.20 7.98 11.18
CA ARG A 68 7.24 8.45 12.57
C ARG A 68 8.61 9.08 12.79
N ASP A 69 8.63 10.30 13.35
CA ASP A 69 9.87 11.03 13.60
C ASP A 69 10.77 11.14 12.36
N LYS A 70 10.15 11.39 11.20
CA LYS A 70 10.80 11.52 9.90
C LYS A 70 11.38 10.20 9.34
N GLU A 71 11.16 9.08 10.01
CA GLU A 71 11.60 7.78 9.52
C GLU A 71 10.48 7.05 8.80
N VAL A 72 10.81 6.40 7.68
CA VAL A 72 9.88 5.56 6.94
C VAL A 72 9.74 4.23 7.68
N LEU A 73 8.50 3.83 7.97
CA LEU A 73 8.18 2.58 8.63
C LEU A 73 7.56 1.56 7.69
N GLY A 74 6.93 2.02 6.62
CA GLY A 74 6.26 1.16 5.66
C GLY A 74 5.84 1.93 4.42
N PHE A 75 5.48 1.20 3.37
CA PHE A 75 5.04 1.78 2.10
C PHE A 75 4.01 0.89 1.43
N ALA A 76 3.23 1.45 0.54
CA ALA A 76 2.36 0.70 -0.36
C ALA A 76 2.10 1.51 -1.62
N CYS A 77 2.05 0.82 -2.74
CA CYS A 77 1.83 1.43 -4.04
C CYS A 77 0.53 0.93 -4.68
N TYR A 78 0.02 1.72 -5.60
CA TYR A 78 -1.10 1.32 -6.47
C TYR A 78 -0.82 1.87 -7.88
N GLU A 79 -1.44 1.29 -8.91
CA GLU A 79 -1.22 1.71 -10.30
C GLU A 79 0.24 1.56 -10.75
N THR A 80 0.99 0.66 -10.16
CA THR A 80 2.44 0.61 -10.32
C THR A 80 2.87 -0.56 -11.19
N THR A 81 2.57 -1.78 -10.77
CA THR A 81 2.87 -2.99 -11.56
C THR A 81 2.02 -3.01 -12.82
N ALA A 82 0.74 -2.71 -12.67
CA ALA A 82 -0.21 -2.58 -13.77
C ALA A 82 -1.38 -1.69 -13.32
N ARG A 83 -2.19 -1.24 -14.25
CA ARG A 83 -3.39 -0.46 -13.93
C ARG A 83 -4.36 -1.26 -13.08
N GLY A 84 -4.90 -0.63 -12.04
CA GLY A 84 -5.84 -1.25 -11.12
C GLY A 84 -5.20 -2.20 -10.11
N PHE A 85 -3.88 -2.32 -10.10
CA PHE A 85 -3.17 -3.20 -9.18
C PHE A 85 -2.81 -2.48 -7.89
N PHE A 86 -2.94 -3.21 -6.81
CA PHE A 86 -2.37 -2.88 -5.51
C PHE A 86 -1.01 -3.58 -5.39
N GLY A 87 -0.03 -2.87 -4.86
CA GLY A 87 1.30 -3.37 -4.58
C GLY A 87 2.38 -2.71 -5.43
N PRO A 88 3.65 -2.92 -5.06
CA PRO A 88 4.16 -3.63 -3.88
C PRO A 88 3.84 -2.92 -2.57
N THR A 89 3.94 -3.66 -1.47
CA THR A 89 3.70 -3.15 -0.12
C THR A 89 4.62 -3.85 0.88
N GLY A 90 5.06 -3.13 1.88
CA GLY A 90 5.88 -3.71 2.93
C GLY A 90 5.98 -2.83 4.16
N VAL A 91 6.14 -3.47 5.32
CA VAL A 91 6.32 -2.82 6.61
C VAL A 91 7.67 -3.26 7.17
N GLY A 92 8.45 -2.33 7.70
CA GLY A 92 9.72 -2.65 8.35
C GLY A 92 9.51 -3.57 9.55
N GLU A 93 10.46 -4.45 9.82
CA GLU A 93 10.35 -5.44 10.90
C GLU A 93 9.98 -4.82 12.25
N ASP A 94 10.60 -3.70 12.59
CA ASP A 94 10.38 -3.03 13.88
C ASP A 94 9.00 -2.40 14.02
N ALA A 95 8.28 -2.26 12.91
CA ALA A 95 6.96 -1.62 12.89
C ALA A 95 5.82 -2.62 12.64
N ARG A 96 6.11 -3.90 12.59
CA ARG A 96 5.07 -4.93 12.43
C ARG A 96 4.19 -5.01 13.66
N GLY A 97 2.92 -5.36 13.46
CA GLY A 97 1.95 -5.43 14.55
C GLY A 97 1.34 -4.10 14.95
N THR A 98 1.64 -3.03 14.21
CA THR A 98 1.13 -1.68 14.49
C THR A 98 -0.17 -1.36 13.75
N GLY A 99 -0.55 -2.16 12.77
CA GLY A 99 -1.69 -1.88 11.88
C GLY A 99 -1.31 -1.08 10.63
N ILE A 100 -0.05 -0.73 10.47
CA ILE A 100 0.45 0.05 9.31
C ILE A 100 0.13 -0.64 7.99
N GLY A 101 0.39 -1.94 7.87
CA GLY A 101 0.18 -2.68 6.63
C GLY A 101 -1.26 -2.60 6.15
N LYS A 102 -2.21 -2.80 7.06
CA LYS A 102 -3.63 -2.73 6.75
C LYS A 102 -4.07 -1.30 6.40
N ALA A 103 -3.56 -0.32 7.14
CA ALA A 103 -3.86 1.09 6.86
C ALA A 103 -3.36 1.50 5.48
N LEU A 104 -2.14 1.11 5.12
CA LEU A 104 -1.58 1.39 3.79
C LEU A 104 -2.36 0.71 2.67
N LEU A 105 -2.79 -0.54 2.90
CA LEU A 105 -3.66 -1.26 1.96
C LEU A 105 -4.92 -0.45 1.67
N PHE A 106 -5.63 0.00 2.72
CA PHE A 106 -6.87 0.76 2.54
C PHE A 106 -6.65 2.12 1.87
N LYS A 107 -5.55 2.81 2.18
CA LYS A 107 -5.21 4.06 1.48
C LYS A 107 -5.11 3.83 -0.04
N CYS A 108 -4.44 2.77 -0.43
CA CYS A 108 -4.29 2.42 -1.84
C CYS A 108 -5.62 1.99 -2.48
N LEU A 109 -6.40 1.14 -1.80
CA LEU A 109 -7.69 0.68 -2.34
C LEU A 109 -8.69 1.83 -2.48
N GLU A 110 -8.72 2.74 -1.52
CA GLU A 110 -9.57 3.94 -1.61
C GLU A 110 -9.14 4.83 -2.79
N SER A 111 -7.84 4.96 -3.01
CA SER A 111 -7.31 5.73 -4.14
C SER A 111 -7.68 5.10 -5.49
N LEU A 112 -7.62 3.78 -5.60
CA LEU A 112 -8.07 3.07 -6.80
C LEU A 112 -9.56 3.31 -7.04
N LYS A 113 -10.37 3.28 -6.00
CA LYS A 113 -11.80 3.56 -6.09
C LYS A 113 -12.04 4.99 -6.59
N GLU A 114 -11.32 5.95 -6.05
CA GLU A 114 -11.41 7.36 -6.46
C GLU A 114 -11.04 7.57 -7.94
N LEU A 115 -10.13 6.76 -8.46
CA LEU A 115 -9.76 6.78 -9.88
C LEU A 115 -10.85 6.22 -10.79
N GLY A 116 -11.89 5.61 -10.23
CA GLY A 116 -13.02 5.09 -10.98
C GLY A 116 -12.98 3.58 -11.20
N TYR A 117 -12.01 2.87 -10.62
CA TYR A 117 -11.99 1.41 -10.71
C TYR A 117 -13.11 0.81 -9.89
N VAL A 118 -13.80 -0.16 -10.45
CA VAL A 118 -14.82 -0.95 -9.74
C VAL A 118 -14.15 -2.08 -8.99
N TYR A 119 -13.09 -2.62 -9.56
CA TYR A 119 -12.29 -3.70 -8.97
C TYR A 119 -10.82 -3.31 -8.86
N GLY A 120 -10.17 -3.76 -7.80
CA GLY A 120 -8.72 -3.71 -7.66
C GLY A 120 -8.14 -5.12 -7.72
N VAL A 121 -6.92 -5.26 -8.19
CA VAL A 121 -6.23 -6.55 -8.29
C VAL A 121 -5.06 -6.58 -7.33
N VAL A 122 -4.97 -7.65 -6.54
CA VAL A 122 -3.78 -7.95 -5.73
C VAL A 122 -3.06 -9.09 -6.42
N GLY A 123 -1.90 -8.79 -7.02
CA GLY A 123 -1.06 -9.78 -7.68
C GLY A 123 0.04 -10.27 -6.76
N GLY A 124 0.57 -11.46 -7.05
CA GLY A 124 1.66 -12.03 -6.27
C GLY A 124 1.34 -12.21 -4.80
N VAL A 125 0.12 -12.65 -4.50
CA VAL A 125 -0.39 -12.73 -3.13
C VAL A 125 0.35 -13.77 -2.30
N GLY A 126 0.90 -13.32 -1.16
CA GLY A 126 1.42 -14.22 -0.15
C GLY A 126 0.28 -14.79 0.70
N PRO A 127 -0.18 -14.07 1.74
CA PRO A 127 -1.21 -14.58 2.64
C PRO A 127 -2.63 -14.27 2.12
N LYS A 128 -3.21 -15.20 1.36
CA LYS A 128 -4.56 -15.04 0.79
C LYS A 128 -5.62 -14.71 1.86
N GLU A 129 -5.57 -15.41 2.99
CA GLU A 129 -6.52 -15.21 4.09
C GLU A 129 -6.50 -13.78 4.64
N TYR A 130 -5.34 -13.17 4.67
CA TYR A 130 -5.19 -11.79 5.12
C TYR A 130 -6.05 -10.84 4.27
N TYR A 131 -5.95 -10.96 2.94
CA TYR A 131 -6.70 -10.08 2.04
C TYR A 131 -8.19 -10.42 2.03
N GLN A 132 -8.55 -11.69 2.20
CA GLN A 132 -9.95 -12.10 2.33
C GLN A 132 -10.60 -11.44 3.54
N LYS A 133 -9.93 -11.46 4.68
CA LYS A 133 -10.44 -10.86 5.93
C LYS A 133 -10.39 -9.34 5.91
N ALA A 134 -9.31 -8.77 5.41
CA ALA A 134 -9.10 -7.33 5.45
C ALA A 134 -10.04 -6.57 4.51
N CYS A 135 -10.20 -7.02 3.29
CA CYS A 135 -10.93 -6.26 2.26
C CYS A 135 -11.89 -7.11 1.41
N GLY A 136 -12.19 -8.32 1.84
CA GLY A 136 -13.12 -9.20 1.12
C GLY A 136 -12.60 -9.66 -0.24
N ALA A 137 -11.29 -9.73 -0.42
CA ALA A 137 -10.70 -10.18 -1.67
C ALA A 137 -11.07 -11.62 -1.98
N VAL A 138 -11.28 -11.91 -3.26
CA VAL A 138 -11.58 -13.26 -3.73
C VAL A 138 -10.52 -13.71 -4.73
N GLU A 139 -10.29 -15.00 -4.81
CA GLU A 139 -9.37 -15.55 -5.79
C GLU A 139 -9.96 -15.40 -7.19
N ILE A 140 -9.08 -15.11 -8.16
CA ILE A 140 -9.46 -15.08 -9.56
C ILE A 140 -9.29 -16.49 -10.09
N GLU A 141 -10.38 -17.10 -10.53
CA GLU A 141 -10.37 -18.46 -11.04
C GLU A 141 -9.43 -18.58 -12.24
N GLY A 142 -8.58 -19.61 -12.22
CA GLY A 142 -7.63 -19.88 -13.29
C GLY A 142 -6.35 -19.05 -13.27
N SER A 143 -6.19 -18.20 -12.24
CA SER A 143 -4.97 -17.38 -12.13
C SER A 143 -3.85 -18.09 -11.41
#